data_d9066218d3753bd8dfed71a8074f93bf
#
_entry.id   d9066218d3753bd8dfed71a8074f93bf
#
_cell.length_a   1.000
_cell.length_b   1.000
_cell.length_c   1.000
_cell.angle_alpha   90.00
_cell.angle_beta   90.00
_cell.angle_gamma   90.00
#
_symmetry.space_group_name_H-M   'P 1'
#
loop_
_entity.id
_entity.type
_entity.pdbx_description
1 polymer ?
#
loop_
_entity_poly.entity_id
_entity_poly.type
_entity_poly.pdbx_seq_one_letter_code
_entity_poly.pdbx_strand_id
1 'polypeptide(L)'
;ELLPDQPARLVAQAQGLLVPVDGGLGAPPLVCSDTGGFGDCRFNSTPLIEAADTPPFFHNNSINTIELAVAFFNSDAFNQVTGIPGGIKLAPTEVMAIAAMLRTLNALENIRNSNYLESEIPQFSFYEHYKNESLMRKLTMARADTKDAIEVLEGSQFLLYDNAVELLKQALELEEAASRTMPGRMQKKLLQQAIKLKTQARGLMVVE
;
A
#
# COMPACT_ATOMS: atom_id res chain seq x y z
N GLU A 1 -4.37 -1.74 -29.97
CA GLU A 1 -4.69 -2.50 -28.73
C GLU A 1 -3.39 -3.09 -28.21
N LEU A 2 -2.90 -2.60 -27.08
CA LEU A 2 -1.74 -3.17 -26.41
C LEU A 2 -2.17 -4.46 -25.73
N LEU A 3 -1.51 -5.56 -26.02
CA LEU A 3 -1.73 -6.82 -25.31
C LEU A 3 -1.41 -6.62 -23.82
N PRO A 4 -2.10 -7.29 -22.89
CA PRO A 4 -1.95 -7.10 -21.44
C PRO A 4 -0.52 -7.24 -20.91
N ASP A 5 0.34 -8.01 -21.60
CA ASP A 5 1.75 -8.21 -21.25
C ASP A 5 2.70 -7.13 -21.82
N GLN A 6 2.26 -6.38 -22.82
CA GLN A 6 3.10 -5.36 -23.45
C GLN A 6 3.52 -4.21 -22.54
N PRO A 7 2.65 -3.65 -21.66
CA PRO A 7 3.06 -2.56 -20.79
C PRO A 7 4.22 -2.95 -19.86
N ALA A 8 4.15 -4.12 -19.24
CA ALA A 8 5.20 -4.58 -18.34
C ALA A 8 6.53 -4.85 -19.08
N ARG A 9 6.46 -5.46 -20.25
CA ARG A 9 7.62 -5.68 -21.11
C ARG A 9 8.22 -4.39 -21.65
N LEU A 10 7.40 -3.44 -22.08
CA LEU A 10 7.86 -2.15 -22.59
C LEU A 10 8.52 -1.33 -21.49
N VAL A 11 7.98 -1.31 -20.28
CA VAL A 11 8.60 -0.64 -19.13
C VAL A 11 9.93 -1.30 -18.79
N ALA A 12 10.00 -2.61 -18.74
CA ALA A 12 11.23 -3.35 -18.47
C ALA A 12 12.28 -3.16 -19.57
N GLN A 13 11.89 -3.16 -20.82
CA GLN A 13 12.78 -2.91 -21.95
C GLN A 13 13.29 -1.46 -21.96
N ALA A 14 12.43 -0.49 -21.66
CA ALA A 14 12.80 0.93 -21.58
C ALA A 14 13.79 1.19 -20.43
N GLN A 15 13.74 0.39 -19.38
CA GLN A 15 14.66 0.46 -18.24
C GLN A 15 15.88 -0.45 -18.37
N GLY A 16 16.00 -1.20 -19.48
CA GLY A 16 17.09 -2.16 -19.68
C GLY A 16 17.01 -3.37 -18.75
N LEU A 17 15.84 -3.62 -18.14
CA LEU A 17 15.58 -4.72 -17.24
C LEU A 17 14.94 -5.89 -18.00
N LEU A 18 15.51 -7.09 -17.85
CA LEU A 18 14.87 -8.32 -18.29
C LEU A 18 13.85 -8.72 -17.22
N VAL A 19 12.55 -8.58 -17.50
CA VAL A 19 11.51 -9.18 -16.66
C VAL A 19 11.49 -10.66 -16.94
N PRO A 20 11.79 -11.53 -15.98
CA PRO A 20 11.59 -12.97 -16.13
C PRO A 20 10.14 -13.25 -16.47
N VAL A 21 9.90 -14.28 -17.28
CA VAL A 21 8.54 -14.66 -17.74
C VAL A 21 7.57 -14.97 -16.62
N ASP A 22 8.07 -15.26 -15.43
CA ASP A 22 7.33 -15.56 -14.20
C ASP A 22 7.28 -14.39 -13.22
N GLY A 23 7.69 -13.19 -13.64
CA GLY A 23 7.79 -12.03 -12.73
C GLY A 23 8.83 -12.18 -11.64
N GLY A 24 9.68 -13.21 -11.76
CA GLY A 24 10.68 -13.54 -10.76
C GLY A 24 10.20 -14.50 -9.68
N LEU A 25 9.06 -15.14 -9.87
CA LEU A 25 8.51 -16.12 -8.92
C LEU A 25 9.22 -17.49 -8.95
N GLY A 26 10.27 -17.64 -9.76
CA GLY A 26 11.09 -18.83 -9.73
C GLY A 26 10.72 -19.90 -10.75
N ALA A 27 10.50 -19.50 -12.01
CA ALA A 27 10.35 -20.47 -13.08
C ALA A 27 11.62 -21.36 -13.16
N PRO A 28 11.44 -22.65 -13.09
CA PRO A 28 12.55 -23.56 -13.34
C PRO A 28 12.97 -23.49 -14.83
N PRO A 29 14.18 -23.76 -15.18
CA PRO A 29 15.32 -24.24 -14.37
C PRO A 29 16.54 -23.32 -14.42
N LEU A 30 16.36 -22.04 -14.61
CA LEU A 30 17.43 -21.33 -15.32
C LEU A 30 18.54 -20.77 -14.45
N VAL A 31 18.41 -20.59 -13.16
CA VAL A 31 19.48 -19.89 -12.42
C VAL A 31 19.68 -20.36 -10.98
N CYS A 32 18.80 -21.13 -10.42
CA CYS A 32 18.85 -21.42 -8.99
C CYS A 32 19.72 -22.61 -8.59
N SER A 33 20.09 -23.47 -9.53
CA SER A 33 20.74 -24.72 -9.17
C SER A 33 22.27 -24.69 -9.16
N ASP A 34 22.95 -23.80 -9.89
CA ASP A 34 24.35 -24.03 -10.17
C ASP A 34 25.32 -22.89 -9.86
N THR A 35 24.87 -21.77 -9.31
CA THR A 35 25.77 -20.61 -9.10
C THR A 35 26.06 -20.26 -7.63
N GLY A 36 25.75 -21.12 -6.68
CA GLY A 36 26.09 -20.91 -5.29
C GLY A 36 25.33 -19.77 -4.60
N GLY A 37 24.21 -19.35 -5.15
CA GLY A 37 23.31 -18.38 -4.52
C GLY A 37 22.57 -19.00 -3.33
N PHE A 38 22.29 -18.20 -2.31
CA PHE A 38 21.61 -18.62 -1.06
C PHE A 38 20.10 -18.87 -1.23
N GLY A 39 19.56 -18.97 -2.43
CA GLY A 39 18.13 -19.14 -2.69
C GLY A 39 17.80 -20.45 -3.36
N ASP A 40 16.71 -21.08 -2.95
CA ASP A 40 16.12 -22.27 -3.56
C ASP A 40 15.08 -21.93 -4.66
N CYS A 41 15.06 -20.69 -5.14
CA CYS A 41 14.08 -20.14 -6.08
C CYS A 41 12.64 -20.11 -5.57
N ARG A 42 12.46 -20.20 -4.28
CA ARG A 42 11.15 -20.04 -3.64
C ARG A 42 11.07 -18.65 -3.04
N PHE A 43 9.94 -18.02 -3.25
CA PHE A 43 9.61 -16.73 -2.65
C PHE A 43 8.43 -16.91 -1.72
N ASN A 44 8.46 -16.20 -0.59
CA ASN A 44 7.29 -16.11 0.26
C ASN A 44 6.17 -15.38 -0.50
N SER A 45 4.94 -15.83 -0.32
CA SER A 45 3.79 -15.07 -0.81
C SER A 45 3.78 -13.70 -0.16
N THR A 46 3.78 -12.66 -0.96
CA THR A 46 3.74 -11.28 -0.49
C THR A 46 2.37 -11.00 0.15
N PRO A 47 2.32 -10.36 1.32
CA PRO A 47 1.05 -9.91 1.89
C PRO A 47 0.40 -8.89 0.94
N LEU A 48 -0.92 -8.95 0.81
CA LEU A 48 -1.67 -8.01 -0.02
C LEU A 48 -1.94 -6.68 0.70
N ILE A 49 -1.86 -6.68 2.03
CA ILE A 49 -1.95 -5.47 2.83
C ILE A 49 -0.66 -4.68 2.60
N GLU A 50 -0.78 -3.38 2.41
CA GLU A 50 0.33 -2.45 2.08
C GLU A 50 1.00 -2.70 0.70
N ALA A 51 0.39 -3.54 -0.14
CA ALA A 51 0.95 -3.79 -1.47
C ALA A 51 1.01 -2.52 -2.34
N ALA A 52 0.12 -1.56 -2.14
CA ALA A 52 0.09 -0.33 -2.94
C ALA A 52 1.20 0.67 -2.56
N ASP A 53 1.77 0.57 -1.34
CA ASP A 53 2.82 1.48 -0.83
C ASP A 53 4.24 0.99 -1.12
N THR A 54 4.39 -0.16 -1.75
CA THR A 54 5.69 -0.81 -1.93
C THR A 54 6.18 -0.91 -3.38
N PRO A 55 5.95 0.09 -4.26
CA PRO A 55 6.63 0.10 -5.53
C PRO A 55 8.16 0.35 -5.31
N PRO A 56 9.01 -0.16 -6.21
CA PRO A 56 8.70 -0.96 -7.39
C PRO A 56 8.43 -2.43 -7.06
N PHE A 57 7.54 -3.04 -7.85
CA PHE A 57 7.07 -4.41 -7.65
C PHE A 57 7.99 -5.46 -8.25
N PHE A 58 7.80 -6.70 -7.77
CA PHE A 58 8.62 -7.88 -8.00
C PHE A 58 10.04 -7.79 -7.42
N HIS A 59 10.69 -8.94 -7.27
CA HIS A 59 12.03 -9.02 -6.67
C HIS A 59 13.11 -8.27 -7.46
N ASN A 60 12.89 -8.01 -8.73
CA ASN A 60 13.78 -7.29 -9.64
C ASN A 60 13.36 -5.83 -9.86
N ASN A 61 12.36 -5.33 -9.13
CA ASN A 61 11.87 -3.96 -9.21
C ASN A 61 11.44 -3.52 -10.63
N SER A 62 10.92 -4.46 -11.43
CA SER A 62 10.65 -4.24 -12.85
C SER A 62 9.35 -3.47 -13.12
N ILE A 63 8.47 -3.33 -12.16
CA ILE A 63 7.14 -2.74 -12.32
C ILE A 63 6.88 -1.67 -11.27
N ASN A 64 6.45 -0.48 -11.72
CA ASN A 64 6.34 0.70 -10.86
C ASN A 64 4.92 1.00 -10.36
N THR A 65 3.89 0.29 -10.87
CA THR A 65 2.50 0.54 -10.46
C THR A 65 1.79 -0.76 -10.13
N ILE A 66 0.84 -0.68 -9.19
CA ILE A 66 0.06 -1.85 -8.78
C ILE A 66 -0.82 -2.37 -9.93
N GLU A 67 -1.31 -1.47 -10.77
CA GLU A 67 -2.11 -1.80 -11.95
C GLU A 67 -1.32 -2.67 -12.93
N LEU A 68 -0.06 -2.30 -13.19
CA LEU A 68 0.83 -3.08 -14.05
C LEU A 68 1.23 -4.40 -13.39
N ALA A 69 1.39 -4.44 -12.07
CA ALA A 69 1.66 -5.66 -11.33
C ALA A 69 0.49 -6.66 -11.45
N VAL A 70 -0.74 -6.18 -11.29
CA VAL A 70 -1.95 -7.01 -11.51
C VAL A 70 -2.05 -7.45 -12.97
N ALA A 71 -1.82 -6.55 -13.92
CA ALA A 71 -1.85 -6.86 -15.35
C ALA A 71 -0.82 -7.92 -15.75
N PHE A 72 0.34 -7.97 -15.09
CA PHE A 72 1.35 -8.99 -15.33
C PHE A 72 0.80 -10.41 -15.08
N PHE A 73 0.05 -10.62 -14.00
CA PHE A 73 -0.56 -11.93 -13.71
C PHE A 73 -1.62 -12.35 -14.74
N ASN A 74 -2.16 -11.41 -15.51
CA ASN A 74 -3.06 -11.66 -16.63
C ASN A 74 -2.34 -11.91 -17.96
N SER A 75 -1.01 -11.83 -17.99
CA SER A 75 -0.22 -11.98 -19.22
C SER A 75 -0.09 -13.43 -19.67
N ASP A 76 0.06 -13.62 -20.99
CA ASP A 76 0.36 -14.92 -21.55
C ASP A 76 1.70 -15.48 -21.04
N ALA A 77 2.68 -14.60 -20.80
CA ALA A 77 3.97 -14.98 -20.25
C ALA A 77 3.85 -15.65 -18.88
N PHE A 78 3.06 -15.08 -17.97
CA PHE A 78 2.80 -15.67 -16.66
C PHE A 78 1.99 -16.97 -16.78
N ASN A 79 0.92 -16.96 -17.57
CA ASN A 79 0.00 -18.09 -17.69
C ASN A 79 0.64 -19.33 -18.34
N GLN A 80 1.57 -19.15 -19.26
CA GLN A 80 2.28 -20.27 -19.90
C GLN A 80 3.23 -21.00 -18.93
N VAL A 81 3.83 -20.27 -17.99
CA VAL A 81 4.84 -20.81 -17.09
C VAL A 81 4.21 -21.45 -15.84
N THR A 82 3.14 -20.88 -15.33
CA THR A 82 2.55 -21.32 -14.04
C THR A 82 1.72 -22.60 -14.14
N GLY A 83 1.39 -23.05 -15.35
CA GLY A 83 0.61 -24.27 -15.56
C GLY A 83 -0.81 -24.22 -14.98
N ILE A 84 -1.34 -23.01 -14.72
CA ILE A 84 -2.71 -22.83 -14.25
C ILE A 84 -3.67 -23.25 -15.36
N PRO A 85 -4.53 -24.27 -15.13
CA PRO A 85 -5.48 -24.70 -16.14
C PRO A 85 -6.40 -23.56 -16.57
N GLY A 86 -6.39 -23.23 -17.88
CA GLY A 86 -7.17 -22.12 -18.42
C GLY A 86 -6.55 -20.72 -18.23
N GLY A 87 -5.50 -20.61 -17.44
CA GLY A 87 -4.81 -19.35 -17.15
C GLY A 87 -5.68 -18.34 -16.39
N ILE A 88 -5.07 -17.23 -15.98
CA ILE A 88 -5.77 -16.05 -15.45
C ILE A 88 -6.17 -15.18 -16.64
N LYS A 89 -7.46 -14.90 -16.78
CA LYS A 89 -8.00 -14.06 -17.86
C LYS A 89 -8.91 -13.00 -17.25
N LEU A 90 -8.37 -11.81 -17.11
CA LEU A 90 -9.06 -10.65 -16.56
C LEU A 90 -9.35 -9.65 -17.69
N ALA A 91 -10.54 -9.11 -17.69
CA ALA A 91 -10.85 -7.91 -18.48
C ALA A 91 -10.06 -6.70 -17.93
N PRO A 92 -9.76 -5.68 -18.74
CA PRO A 92 -9.07 -4.48 -18.23
C PRO A 92 -9.77 -3.83 -17.04
N THR A 93 -11.10 -3.86 -17.01
CA THR A 93 -11.89 -3.35 -15.87
C THR A 93 -11.69 -4.17 -14.60
N GLU A 94 -11.47 -5.48 -14.71
CA GLU A 94 -11.20 -6.35 -13.56
C GLU A 94 -9.79 -6.12 -13.01
N VAL A 95 -8.81 -5.90 -13.89
CA VAL A 95 -7.45 -5.50 -13.48
C VAL A 95 -7.50 -4.21 -12.66
N MET A 96 -8.22 -3.21 -13.15
CA MET A 96 -8.39 -1.93 -12.44
C MET A 96 -9.15 -2.10 -11.12
N ALA A 97 -10.18 -2.94 -11.08
CA ALA A 97 -10.93 -3.22 -9.85
C ALA A 97 -10.08 -3.90 -8.78
N ILE A 98 -9.23 -4.86 -9.18
CA ILE A 98 -8.28 -5.53 -8.26
C ILE A 98 -7.26 -4.52 -7.72
N ALA A 99 -6.68 -3.68 -8.58
CA ALA A 99 -5.75 -2.64 -8.15
C ALA A 99 -6.41 -1.65 -7.18
N ALA A 100 -7.64 -1.22 -7.47
CA ALA A 100 -8.42 -0.35 -6.59
C ALA A 100 -8.71 -1.03 -5.23
N MET A 101 -9.04 -2.31 -5.22
CA MET A 101 -9.23 -3.09 -4.00
C MET A 101 -7.94 -3.13 -3.16
N LEU A 102 -6.79 -3.38 -3.79
CA LEU A 102 -5.49 -3.41 -3.09
C LEU A 102 -5.14 -2.05 -2.48
N ARG A 103 -5.39 -0.94 -3.19
CA ARG A 103 -5.24 0.41 -2.66
C ARG A 103 -6.17 0.67 -1.48
N THR A 104 -7.42 0.21 -1.57
CA THR A 104 -8.39 0.34 -0.48
C THR A 104 -7.94 -0.43 0.76
N LEU A 105 -7.46 -1.66 0.61
CA LEU A 105 -6.91 -2.44 1.73
C LEU A 105 -5.75 -1.73 2.41
N ASN A 106 -4.85 -1.15 1.63
CA ASN A 106 -3.72 -0.38 2.13
C ASN A 106 -4.19 0.85 2.93
N ALA A 107 -5.06 1.66 2.36
CA ALA A 107 -5.58 2.84 3.04
C ALA A 107 -6.33 2.49 4.34
N LEU A 108 -7.10 1.39 4.35
CA LEU A 108 -7.79 0.91 5.55
C LEU A 108 -6.83 0.50 6.65
N GLU A 109 -5.70 -0.13 6.30
CA GLU A 109 -4.66 -0.52 7.26
C GLU A 109 -3.94 0.71 7.81
N ASN A 110 -3.55 1.65 6.96
CA ASN A 110 -2.93 2.91 7.35
C ASN A 110 -3.83 3.70 8.32
N ILE A 111 -5.12 3.79 8.03
CA ILE A 111 -6.10 4.41 8.93
C ILE A 111 -6.18 3.67 10.27
N ARG A 112 -6.18 2.34 10.25
CA ARG A 112 -6.21 1.52 11.46
C ARG A 112 -4.98 1.79 12.35
N ASN A 113 -3.80 1.78 11.75
CA ASN A 113 -2.53 2.01 12.44
C ASN A 113 -2.45 3.43 13.00
N SER A 114 -2.80 4.44 12.21
CA SER A 114 -2.85 5.81 12.64
C SER A 114 -3.79 6.00 13.85
N ASN A 115 -5.01 5.47 13.77
CA ASN A 115 -5.98 5.54 14.88
C ASN A 115 -5.47 4.83 16.13
N TYR A 116 -4.81 3.68 15.98
CA TYR A 116 -4.22 2.95 17.09
C TYR A 116 -3.15 3.78 17.78
N LEU A 117 -2.19 4.31 17.04
CA LEU A 117 -1.11 5.13 17.57
C LEU A 117 -1.63 6.36 18.32
N GLU A 118 -2.61 7.06 17.75
CA GLU A 118 -3.21 8.23 18.38
C GLU A 118 -4.02 7.91 19.62
N SER A 119 -4.71 6.77 19.66
CA SER A 119 -5.49 6.34 20.82
C SER A 119 -4.62 6.08 22.04
N GLU A 120 -3.35 5.72 21.83
CA GLU A 120 -2.40 5.48 22.91
C GLU A 120 -1.78 6.75 23.49
N ILE A 121 -1.72 7.85 22.73
CA ILE A 121 -1.08 9.09 23.15
C ILE A 121 -1.67 9.64 24.48
N PRO A 122 -3.00 9.68 24.68
CA PRO A 122 -3.58 10.18 25.92
C PRO A 122 -3.28 9.35 27.17
N GLN A 123 -2.93 8.08 27.01
CA GLN A 123 -2.66 7.18 28.14
C GLN A 123 -1.29 7.44 28.77
N PHE A 124 -0.39 8.07 28.02
CA PHE A 124 0.98 8.31 28.45
C PHE A 124 1.23 9.62 29.19
N SER A 125 0.23 10.47 29.39
CA SER A 125 0.38 11.82 29.95
C SER A 125 0.86 11.89 31.41
N PHE A 126 1.13 10.76 32.07
CA PHE A 126 1.42 10.72 33.51
C PHE A 126 2.91 10.74 33.89
N TYR A 127 3.86 10.67 32.92
CA TYR A 127 5.31 10.65 33.21
C TYR A 127 6.09 11.61 32.30
N GLU A 128 6.45 12.78 32.80
CA GLU A 128 6.69 13.97 31.98
C GLU A 128 8.01 14.09 31.20
N HIS A 129 9.05 13.36 31.46
CA HIS A 129 10.37 13.67 30.86
C HIS A 129 10.84 12.72 29.76
N TYR A 130 10.67 11.43 29.93
CA TYR A 130 11.05 10.42 28.89
C TYR A 130 9.99 10.23 27.80
N LYS A 131 8.86 10.87 27.92
CA LYS A 131 7.63 10.60 27.17
C LYS A 131 7.34 11.56 26.05
N ASN A 132 7.85 12.76 26.08
CA ASN A 132 7.64 13.72 24.99
C ASN A 132 8.22 13.20 23.66
N GLU A 133 9.39 12.59 23.68
CA GLU A 133 10.01 12.04 22.46
C GLU A 133 9.23 10.84 21.92
N SER A 134 8.82 9.91 22.78
CA SER A 134 8.00 8.76 22.39
C SER A 134 6.61 9.17 21.88
N LEU A 135 5.99 10.14 22.52
CA LEU A 135 4.71 10.71 22.08
C LEU A 135 4.84 11.40 20.72
N MET A 136 5.85 12.22 20.55
CA MET A 136 6.10 12.90 19.27
C MET A 136 6.41 11.91 18.15
N ARG A 137 7.14 10.85 18.45
CA ARG A 137 7.41 9.78 17.48
C ARG A 137 6.12 9.07 17.06
N LYS A 138 5.26 8.68 18.02
CA LYS A 138 3.95 8.07 17.72
C LYS A 138 3.08 8.98 16.88
N LEU A 139 3.02 10.27 17.22
CA LEU A 139 2.25 11.24 16.44
C LEU A 139 2.81 11.43 15.03
N THR A 140 4.13 11.43 14.88
CA THR A 140 4.79 11.49 13.57
C THR A 140 4.46 10.28 12.72
N MET A 141 4.48 9.08 13.30
CA MET A 141 4.09 7.84 12.60
C MET A 141 2.61 7.86 12.22
N ALA A 142 1.72 8.23 13.15
CA ALA A 142 0.29 8.32 12.87
C ALA A 142 -0.03 9.28 11.71
N ARG A 143 0.67 10.42 11.66
CA ARG A 143 0.54 11.39 10.56
C ARG A 143 1.08 10.84 9.24
N ALA A 144 2.17 10.09 9.28
CA ALA A 144 2.70 9.41 8.10
C ALA A 144 1.66 8.42 7.56
N ASP A 145 1.11 7.54 8.41
CA ASP A 145 0.07 6.59 8.01
C ASP A 145 -1.18 7.29 7.43
N THR A 146 -1.62 8.43 8.03
CA THR A 146 -2.75 9.21 7.47
C THR A 146 -2.41 9.78 6.10
N LYS A 147 -1.20 10.30 5.92
CA LYS A 147 -0.73 10.85 4.66
C LYS A 147 -0.61 9.75 3.59
N ASP A 148 -0.05 8.60 3.94
CA ASP A 148 0.08 7.46 3.03
C ASP A 148 -1.29 6.94 2.60
N ALA A 149 -2.28 6.89 3.52
CA ALA A 149 -3.66 6.56 3.16
C ALA A 149 -4.24 7.52 2.10
N ILE A 150 -3.98 8.81 2.21
CA ILE A 150 -4.41 9.82 1.23
C ILE A 150 -3.70 9.57 -0.11
N GLU A 151 -2.37 9.43 -0.10
CA GLU A 151 -1.55 9.25 -1.30
C GLU A 151 -1.93 7.99 -2.08
N VAL A 152 -2.19 6.89 -1.37
CA VAL A 152 -2.63 5.62 -1.98
C VAL A 152 -3.99 5.76 -2.67
N LEU A 153 -4.93 6.48 -2.06
CA LEU A 153 -6.26 6.69 -2.64
C LEU A 153 -6.23 7.68 -3.81
N GLU A 154 -5.42 8.74 -3.72
CA GLU A 154 -5.25 9.72 -4.79
C GLU A 154 -4.40 9.21 -5.96
N GLY A 155 -3.51 8.26 -5.71
CA GLY A 155 -2.65 7.65 -6.72
C GLY A 155 -3.38 6.77 -7.74
N SER A 156 -4.65 6.48 -7.53
CA SER A 156 -5.52 5.82 -8.51
C SER A 156 -5.96 6.80 -9.60
N GLN A 157 -5.98 6.34 -10.86
CA GLN A 157 -6.55 7.13 -11.97
C GLN A 157 -8.08 7.33 -11.82
N PHE A 158 -8.71 6.55 -10.96
CA PHE A 158 -10.13 6.63 -10.64
C PHE A 158 -10.26 6.86 -9.14
N LEU A 159 -10.48 8.10 -8.76
CA LEU A 159 -10.79 8.48 -7.39
C LEU A 159 -12.12 7.80 -6.98
N LEU A 160 -12.01 6.75 -6.19
CA LEU A 160 -13.18 5.96 -5.78
C LEU A 160 -13.81 6.47 -4.48
N TYR A 161 -13.12 7.34 -3.74
CA TYR A 161 -13.52 7.72 -2.39
C TYR A 161 -13.23 9.20 -2.08
N ASP A 162 -13.63 10.13 -2.95
CA ASP A 162 -13.37 11.57 -2.79
C ASP A 162 -13.78 12.09 -1.42
N ASN A 163 -14.96 11.69 -0.93
CA ASN A 163 -15.44 12.08 0.39
C ASN A 163 -14.58 11.51 1.53
N ALA A 164 -14.05 10.31 1.39
CA ALA A 164 -13.15 9.72 2.38
C ALA A 164 -11.80 10.44 2.40
N VAL A 165 -11.25 10.75 1.23
CA VAL A 165 -10.01 11.52 1.08
C VAL A 165 -10.13 12.90 1.72
N GLU A 166 -11.26 13.58 1.52
CA GLU A 166 -11.51 14.88 2.13
C GLU A 166 -11.54 14.80 3.68
N LEU A 167 -12.17 13.77 4.24
CA LEU A 167 -12.17 13.54 5.68
C LEU A 167 -10.76 13.23 6.21
N LEU A 168 -9.95 12.48 5.45
CA LEU A 168 -8.56 12.18 5.82
C LEU A 168 -7.69 13.44 5.79
N LYS A 169 -7.86 14.32 4.81
CA LYS A 169 -7.16 15.62 4.77
C LYS A 169 -7.50 16.49 5.98
N GLN A 170 -8.77 16.58 6.34
CA GLN A 170 -9.19 17.29 7.55
C GLN A 170 -8.61 16.65 8.83
N ALA A 171 -8.54 15.32 8.89
CA ALA A 171 -7.89 14.62 9.99
C ALA A 171 -6.40 14.95 10.08
N LEU A 172 -5.69 14.96 8.95
CA LEU A 172 -4.28 15.31 8.88
C LEU A 172 -4.00 16.75 9.36
N GLU A 173 -4.86 17.71 9.05
CA GLU A 173 -4.77 19.08 9.56
C GLU A 173 -4.88 19.13 11.09
N LEU A 174 -5.79 18.33 11.67
CA LEU A 174 -5.94 18.22 13.13
C LEU A 174 -4.72 17.56 13.79
N GLU A 175 -4.15 16.54 13.17
CA GLU A 175 -2.91 15.89 13.60
C GLU A 175 -1.72 16.86 13.56
N GLU A 176 -1.63 17.68 12.51
CA GLU A 176 -0.63 18.74 12.42
C GLU A 176 -0.79 19.79 13.50
N ALA A 177 -2.02 20.22 13.76
CA ALA A 177 -2.31 21.13 14.86
C ALA A 177 -1.96 20.53 16.22
N ALA A 178 -2.27 19.23 16.42
CA ALA A 178 -1.91 18.49 17.62
C ALA A 178 -0.40 18.39 17.81
N SER A 179 0.37 18.24 16.74
CA SER A 179 1.84 18.16 16.81
C SER A 179 2.51 19.47 17.25
N ARG A 180 1.85 20.61 17.01
CA ARG A 180 2.30 21.95 17.41
C ARG A 180 1.75 22.36 18.77
N THR A 181 0.84 21.57 19.35
CA THR A 181 0.19 21.86 20.62
C THR A 181 0.92 21.14 21.76
N MET A 182 1.14 21.84 22.88
CA MET A 182 1.72 21.22 24.07
C MET A 182 0.88 20.01 24.53
N PRO A 183 1.53 18.95 25.01
CA PRO A 183 0.85 17.78 25.55
C PRO A 183 -0.17 18.19 26.62
N GLY A 184 -1.42 17.74 26.47
CA GLY A 184 -2.48 18.09 27.39
C GLY A 184 -3.88 17.97 26.80
N ARG A 185 -4.83 18.62 27.46
CA ARG A 185 -6.25 18.49 27.14
C ARG A 185 -6.60 18.92 25.71
N MET A 186 -5.94 19.98 25.21
CA MET A 186 -6.20 20.47 23.86
C MET A 186 -5.68 19.49 22.80
N GLN A 187 -4.43 19.02 22.94
CA GLN A 187 -3.87 18.02 22.03
C GLN A 187 -4.75 16.76 22.00
N LYS A 188 -5.15 16.26 23.16
CA LYS A 188 -6.07 15.11 23.25
C LYS A 188 -7.37 15.35 22.48
N LYS A 189 -7.96 16.55 22.60
CA LYS A 189 -9.20 16.88 21.89
C LYS A 189 -9.01 16.87 20.36
N LEU A 190 -7.90 17.42 19.86
CA LEU A 190 -7.58 17.44 18.44
C LEU A 190 -7.42 16.01 17.89
N LEU A 191 -6.66 15.15 18.58
CA LEU A 191 -6.47 13.75 18.19
C LEU A 191 -7.78 12.95 18.22
N GLN A 192 -8.63 13.16 19.21
CA GLN A 192 -9.95 12.52 19.24
C GLN A 192 -10.83 12.93 18.05
N GLN A 193 -10.74 14.18 17.61
CA GLN A 193 -11.43 14.65 16.41
C GLN A 193 -10.84 14.03 15.14
N ALA A 194 -9.52 13.93 15.03
CA ALA A 194 -8.84 13.27 13.92
C ALA A 194 -9.25 11.79 13.80
N ILE A 195 -9.22 11.03 14.91
CA ILE A 195 -9.68 9.64 14.96
C ILE A 195 -11.12 9.51 14.47
N LYS A 196 -12.00 10.43 14.89
CA LYS A 196 -13.40 10.42 14.47
C LYS A 196 -13.55 10.60 12.96
N LEU A 197 -12.83 11.55 12.36
CA LEU A 197 -12.86 11.80 10.92
C LEU A 197 -12.31 10.59 10.14
N LYS A 198 -11.19 10.02 10.57
CA LYS A 198 -10.62 8.81 9.97
C LYS A 198 -11.54 7.61 10.08
N THR A 199 -12.25 7.45 11.19
CA THR A 199 -13.26 6.39 11.36
C THR A 199 -14.44 6.59 10.42
N GLN A 200 -14.87 7.82 10.21
CA GLN A 200 -15.90 8.14 9.21
C GLN A 200 -15.42 7.86 7.77
N ALA A 201 -14.19 8.27 7.44
CA ALA A 201 -13.58 7.98 6.15
C ALA A 201 -13.53 6.47 5.88
N ARG A 202 -13.10 5.69 6.89
CA ARG A 202 -13.11 4.22 6.81
C ARG A 202 -14.51 3.66 6.51
N GLY A 203 -15.56 4.19 7.17
CA GLY A 203 -16.94 3.78 6.95
C GLY A 203 -17.45 4.03 5.53
N LEU A 204 -16.87 4.99 4.80
CA LEU A 204 -17.20 5.26 3.40
C LEU A 204 -16.54 4.27 2.42
N MET A 205 -15.50 3.57 2.86
CA MET A 205 -14.73 2.64 2.03
C MET A 205 -15.13 1.17 2.25
N VAL A 206 -15.86 0.89 3.32
CA VAL A 206 -16.32 -0.47 3.65
C VAL A 206 -17.82 -0.51 3.44
N VAL A 207 -18.28 -1.32 2.48
CA VAL A 207 -19.71 -1.64 2.31
C VAL A 207 -20.03 -2.78 3.26
N GLU A 208 -20.96 -2.56 4.19
CA GLU A 208 -21.51 -3.62 5.04
C GLU A 208 -22.44 -4.56 4.26
#